data_9fb4fb62bd48484616ba8eb280050bb6
#
_entry.id   9fb4fb62bd48484616ba8eb280050bb6
#
_cell.length_a   1.000
_cell.length_b   1.000
_cell.length_c   1.000
_cell.angle_alpha   90.00
_cell.angle_beta   90.00
_cell.angle_gamma   90.00
#
_symmetry.space_group_name_H-M   'P 1'
#
loop_
_entity.id
_entity.type
_entity.pdbx_description
1 polymer ?
#
loop_
_entity_poly.entity_id
_entity_poly.type
_entity_poly.pdbx_seq_one_letter_code
_entity_poly.pdbx_strand_id
1 'polypeptide(L)'
;MITDKDVARYERDGYIVVPDVLSAQDIADLRRVTDEFVERSRSTQQHTDVFDLEPGHNAEQPRLRRIKTPHQHHPVYERMVRHPGIVAVLNKLWGQNVRFDISKLNLKAAGFGSPIEWHQDWAFYPHTNDDLAAVGIMIDDFTADNGSMLVIPGSHKGKIYDHNANGHFVGGIDPATSGIDFSKAVMCTGRAGSITVHHVRLLHGSSANTSGKPRRFLLHQYRAADAWPLVHPPTDWKAWGELLVSGAETVEPRMAAVPVRLPYPAAPKQGSIYENQRGSGRRFFQTYDEQAAVAG
;
A
#
# COMPACT_ATOMS: atom_id res chain seq x y z
N MET A 1 -3.05 22.01 -2.95
CA MET A 1 -1.57 21.79 -2.89
C MET A 1 -1.13 21.77 -1.44
N ILE A 2 -0.17 20.90 -1.08
CA ILE A 2 0.38 20.86 0.29
C ILE A 2 1.27 22.07 0.57
N THR A 3 1.31 22.46 1.84
CA THR A 3 2.08 23.59 2.36
C THR A 3 3.40 23.12 2.99
N ASP A 4 4.30 24.05 3.36
CA ASP A 4 5.51 23.71 4.11
C ASP A 4 5.19 23.10 5.49
N LYS A 5 4.05 23.43 6.09
CA LYS A 5 3.57 22.78 7.32
C LYS A 5 3.21 21.32 7.11
N ASP A 6 2.68 20.97 5.94
CA ASP A 6 2.38 19.58 5.58
C ASP A 6 3.66 18.79 5.32
N VAL A 7 4.67 19.41 4.72
CA VAL A 7 6.02 18.82 4.57
C VAL A 7 6.62 18.53 5.94
N ALA A 8 6.67 19.53 6.82
CA ALA A 8 7.17 19.36 8.18
C ALA A 8 6.40 18.30 8.98
N ARG A 9 5.08 18.16 8.73
CA ARG A 9 4.26 17.09 9.31
C ARG A 9 4.65 15.73 8.77
N TYR A 10 4.84 15.60 7.45
CA TYR A 10 5.30 14.36 6.84
C TYR A 10 6.69 13.94 7.39
N GLU A 11 7.63 14.87 7.47
CA GLU A 11 8.96 14.63 8.02
C GLU A 11 8.92 14.21 9.51
N ARG A 12 8.01 14.79 10.29
CA ARG A 12 7.85 14.46 11.70
C ARG A 12 7.16 13.13 11.92
N ASP A 13 6.05 12.89 11.24
CA ASP A 13 5.10 11.80 11.50
C ASP A 13 5.27 10.62 10.54
N GLY A 14 5.90 10.81 9.36
CA GLY A 14 6.09 9.80 8.32
C GLY A 14 4.85 9.59 7.44
N TYR A 15 3.82 10.40 7.57
CA TYR A 15 2.64 10.36 6.73
C TYR A 15 1.89 11.69 6.73
N ILE A 16 1.09 11.88 5.67
CA ILE A 16 0.06 12.92 5.59
C ILE A 16 -1.19 12.36 4.90
N VAL A 17 -2.32 12.96 5.21
CA VAL A 17 -3.57 12.81 4.44
C VAL A 17 -3.83 14.15 3.76
N VAL A 18 -3.94 14.14 2.44
CA VAL A 18 -4.18 15.34 1.63
C VAL A 18 -5.59 15.24 1.05
N PRO A 19 -6.50 16.13 1.45
CA PRO A 19 -7.88 16.10 0.93
C PRO A 19 -7.95 16.63 -0.51
N ASP A 20 -9.00 16.22 -1.22
CA ASP A 20 -9.46 16.79 -2.48
C ASP A 20 -8.36 16.90 -3.57
N VAL A 21 -7.52 15.87 -3.69
CA VAL A 21 -6.46 15.82 -4.72
C VAL A 21 -7.02 15.37 -6.06
N LEU A 22 -7.98 14.44 -6.06
CA LEU A 22 -8.63 13.93 -7.26
C LEU A 22 -10.01 14.62 -7.45
N SER A 23 -10.37 14.84 -8.71
CA SER A 23 -11.68 15.38 -9.06
C SER A 23 -12.79 14.34 -8.86
N ALA A 24 -14.04 14.82 -8.80
CA ALA A 24 -15.22 13.94 -8.76
C ALA A 24 -15.28 13.02 -10.00
N GLN A 25 -14.81 13.51 -11.18
CA GLN A 25 -14.76 12.72 -12.40
C GLN A 25 -13.72 11.60 -12.31
N ASP A 26 -12.52 11.85 -11.74
CA ASP A 26 -11.51 10.82 -11.54
C ASP A 26 -12.04 9.72 -10.62
N ILE A 27 -12.75 10.09 -9.57
CA ILE A 27 -13.34 9.11 -8.63
C ILE A 27 -14.47 8.32 -9.30
N ALA A 28 -15.31 8.97 -10.12
CA ALA A 28 -16.35 8.28 -10.86
C ALA A 28 -15.76 7.26 -11.85
N ASP A 29 -14.72 7.63 -12.58
CA ASP A 29 -14.00 6.75 -13.50
C ASP A 29 -13.35 5.57 -12.77
N LEU A 30 -12.66 5.83 -11.66
CA LEU A 30 -12.02 4.79 -10.85
C LEU A 30 -13.05 3.80 -10.28
N ARG A 31 -14.20 4.30 -9.81
CA ARG A 31 -15.29 3.44 -9.31
C ARG A 31 -15.82 2.55 -10.41
N ARG A 32 -16.22 3.13 -11.53
CA ARG A 32 -16.77 2.40 -12.67
C ARG A 32 -15.83 1.29 -13.13
N VAL A 33 -14.55 1.63 -13.38
CA VAL A 33 -13.57 0.65 -13.84
C VAL A 33 -13.32 -0.42 -12.78
N THR A 34 -13.25 -0.05 -11.50
CA THR A 34 -13.08 -1.04 -10.42
C THR A 34 -14.26 -2.00 -10.36
N ASP A 35 -15.49 -1.51 -10.52
CA ASP A 35 -16.69 -2.34 -10.55
C ASP A 35 -16.70 -3.30 -11.75
N GLU A 36 -16.22 -2.87 -12.93
CA GLU A 36 -16.01 -3.75 -14.10
C GLU A 36 -15.02 -4.88 -13.79
N PHE A 37 -13.94 -4.62 -13.06
CA PHE A 37 -12.99 -5.65 -12.66
C PHE A 37 -13.59 -6.61 -11.61
N VAL A 38 -14.41 -6.11 -10.69
CA VAL A 38 -15.15 -6.96 -9.75
C VAL A 38 -16.11 -7.88 -10.50
N GLU A 39 -16.87 -7.36 -11.47
CA GLU A 39 -17.78 -8.17 -12.29
C GLU A 39 -17.01 -9.24 -13.10
N ARG A 40 -15.89 -8.88 -13.72
CA ARG A 40 -15.02 -9.83 -14.43
C ARG A 40 -14.48 -10.94 -13.53
N SER A 41 -14.27 -10.68 -12.26
CA SER A 41 -13.77 -11.67 -11.31
C SER A 41 -14.77 -12.79 -11.00
N ARG A 42 -16.06 -12.64 -11.30
CA ARG A 42 -17.10 -13.66 -11.08
C ARG A 42 -16.80 -15.01 -11.72
N SER A 43 -16.15 -14.99 -12.89
CA SER A 43 -15.75 -16.22 -13.61
C SER A 43 -14.44 -16.82 -13.10
N THR A 44 -13.81 -16.21 -12.09
CA THR A 44 -12.49 -16.61 -11.59
C THR A 44 -12.63 -17.41 -10.31
N GLN A 45 -12.05 -18.61 -10.25
CA GLN A 45 -12.14 -19.50 -9.08
C GLN A 45 -10.84 -19.55 -8.26
N GLN A 46 -9.73 -19.05 -8.80
CA GLN A 46 -8.40 -19.09 -8.19
C GLN A 46 -7.72 -17.73 -8.35
N HIS A 47 -6.66 -17.48 -7.58
CA HIS A 47 -5.80 -16.33 -7.80
C HIS A 47 -5.22 -16.37 -9.22
N THR A 48 -5.15 -15.21 -9.86
CA THR A 48 -4.56 -15.05 -11.20
C THR A 48 -3.43 -14.02 -11.15
N ASP A 49 -2.83 -13.73 -12.29
CA ASP A 49 -1.86 -12.62 -12.41
C ASP A 49 -2.51 -11.24 -12.20
N VAL A 50 -3.83 -11.15 -12.36
CA VAL A 50 -4.58 -9.90 -12.18
C VAL A 50 -5.29 -9.86 -10.82
N PHE A 51 -5.86 -10.97 -10.37
CA PHE A 51 -6.78 -11.02 -9.24
C PHE A 51 -6.24 -11.82 -8.05
N ASP A 52 -6.27 -11.22 -6.87
CA ASP A 52 -6.29 -11.96 -5.61
C ASP A 52 -7.72 -11.97 -5.06
N LEU A 53 -8.20 -13.15 -4.70
CA LEU A 53 -9.57 -13.37 -4.24
C LEU A 53 -9.61 -13.50 -2.72
N GLU A 54 -10.70 -13.03 -2.10
CA GLU A 54 -10.98 -13.31 -0.70
C GLU A 54 -11.47 -14.75 -0.52
N PRO A 55 -11.30 -15.33 0.68
CA PRO A 55 -12.01 -16.56 1.04
C PRO A 55 -13.52 -16.43 0.82
N GLY A 56 -14.16 -17.45 0.27
CA GLY A 56 -15.58 -17.43 -0.04
C GLY A 56 -15.97 -16.61 -1.27
N HIS A 57 -15.02 -16.17 -2.08
CA HIS A 57 -15.29 -15.63 -3.42
C HIS A 57 -16.03 -16.66 -4.28
N ASN A 58 -17.10 -16.23 -4.95
CA ASN A 58 -17.84 -17.03 -5.92
C ASN A 58 -18.56 -16.13 -6.94
N ALA A 59 -19.22 -16.75 -7.92
CA ALA A 59 -19.89 -16.02 -9.00
C ALA A 59 -21.06 -15.16 -8.52
N GLU A 60 -21.79 -15.59 -7.50
CA GLU A 60 -22.95 -14.87 -6.92
C GLU A 60 -22.50 -13.72 -6.04
N GLN A 61 -21.39 -13.92 -5.30
CA GLN A 61 -20.83 -12.94 -4.37
C GLN A 61 -19.34 -12.73 -4.69
N PRO A 62 -18.99 -11.91 -5.67
CA PRO A 62 -17.60 -11.65 -6.01
C PRO A 62 -16.91 -10.89 -4.86
N ARG A 63 -15.87 -11.50 -4.30
CA ARG A 63 -15.07 -10.94 -3.21
C ARG A 63 -13.64 -10.80 -3.68
N LEU A 64 -13.40 -9.73 -4.42
CA LEU A 64 -12.08 -9.39 -4.92
C LEU A 64 -11.30 -8.66 -3.81
N ARG A 65 -10.13 -9.21 -3.47
CA ARG A 65 -9.26 -8.67 -2.42
C ARG A 65 -8.25 -7.67 -2.97
N ARG A 66 -7.73 -7.96 -4.17
CA ARG A 66 -6.72 -7.12 -4.82
C ARG A 66 -6.80 -7.22 -6.34
N ILE A 67 -6.59 -6.09 -7.00
CA ILE A 67 -6.16 -6.05 -8.41
C ILE A 67 -4.65 -5.77 -8.41
N LYS A 68 -3.88 -6.68 -8.99
CA LYS A 68 -2.42 -6.59 -9.13
C LYS A 68 -2.10 -5.65 -10.28
N THR A 69 -1.09 -4.81 -10.11
CA THR A 69 -0.59 -3.89 -11.15
C THR A 69 -1.68 -3.23 -12.00
N PRO A 70 -2.73 -2.61 -11.40
CA PRO A 70 -3.89 -2.10 -12.13
C PRO A 70 -3.52 -1.13 -13.25
N HIS A 71 -2.42 -0.36 -13.12
CA HIS A 71 -1.92 0.56 -14.15
C HIS A 71 -1.61 -0.13 -15.48
N GLN A 72 -1.29 -1.43 -15.47
CA GLN A 72 -1.03 -2.22 -16.68
C GLN A 72 -2.32 -2.76 -17.34
N HIS A 73 -3.45 -2.70 -16.67
CA HIS A 73 -4.67 -3.36 -17.10
C HIS A 73 -5.77 -2.40 -17.57
N HIS A 74 -5.67 -1.11 -17.25
CA HIS A 74 -6.66 -0.13 -17.71
C HIS A 74 -6.12 1.32 -17.71
N PRO A 75 -6.38 2.13 -18.77
CA PRO A 75 -5.88 3.50 -18.90
C PRO A 75 -6.29 4.44 -17.75
N VAL A 76 -7.43 4.21 -17.12
CA VAL A 76 -7.86 5.02 -15.95
C VAL A 76 -6.89 4.86 -14.79
N TYR A 77 -6.43 3.65 -14.52
CA TYR A 77 -5.44 3.42 -13.46
C TYR A 77 -4.04 3.93 -13.86
N GLU A 78 -3.66 3.77 -15.13
CA GLU A 78 -2.39 4.28 -15.65
C GLU A 78 -2.33 5.80 -15.54
N ARG A 79 -3.41 6.52 -15.92
CA ARG A 79 -3.51 7.98 -15.79
C ARG A 79 -3.24 8.46 -14.35
N MET A 80 -3.64 7.70 -13.34
CA MET A 80 -3.42 8.06 -11.95
C MET A 80 -1.95 8.03 -11.54
N VAL A 81 -1.12 7.23 -12.21
CA VAL A 81 0.34 7.18 -11.96
C VAL A 81 0.99 8.56 -12.16
N ARG A 82 0.51 9.30 -13.14
CA ARG A 82 1.03 10.65 -13.49
C ARG A 82 0.03 11.77 -13.17
N HIS A 83 -0.90 11.52 -12.27
CA HIS A 83 -1.90 12.51 -11.90
C HIS A 83 -1.22 13.78 -11.36
N PRO A 84 -1.48 14.98 -11.95
CA PRO A 84 -0.70 16.19 -11.64
C PRO A 84 -0.77 16.59 -10.16
N GLY A 85 -1.91 16.38 -9.50
CA GLY A 85 -2.04 16.63 -8.07
C GLY A 85 -1.16 15.72 -7.21
N ILE A 86 -1.01 14.45 -7.58
CA ILE A 86 -0.13 13.49 -6.89
C ILE A 86 1.33 13.87 -7.11
N VAL A 87 1.72 14.10 -8.37
CA VAL A 87 3.08 14.48 -8.73
C VAL A 87 3.49 15.78 -8.04
N ALA A 88 2.59 16.76 -7.96
CA ALA A 88 2.85 18.02 -7.24
C ALA A 88 3.11 17.81 -5.74
N VAL A 89 2.40 16.89 -5.09
CA VAL A 89 2.65 16.52 -3.69
C VAL A 89 4.03 15.88 -3.53
N LEU A 90 4.39 14.92 -4.37
CA LEU A 90 5.69 14.24 -4.31
C LEU A 90 6.86 15.18 -4.60
N ASN A 91 6.72 16.07 -5.60
CA ASN A 91 7.72 17.09 -5.91
C ASN A 91 7.94 18.06 -4.74
N LYS A 92 6.90 18.34 -3.98
CA LYS A 92 7.03 19.20 -2.79
C LYS A 92 7.74 18.49 -1.64
N LEU A 93 7.64 17.15 -1.55
CA LEU A 93 8.30 16.35 -0.51
C LEU A 93 9.78 16.07 -0.83
N TRP A 94 10.11 15.69 -2.08
CA TRP A 94 11.43 15.18 -2.44
C TRP A 94 12.17 15.98 -3.53
N GLY A 95 11.54 17.03 -4.06
CA GLY A 95 12.03 17.71 -5.25
C GLY A 95 11.50 17.07 -6.54
N GLN A 96 12.06 17.48 -7.69
CA GLN A 96 11.41 17.19 -8.99
C GLN A 96 11.76 15.83 -9.61
N ASN A 97 12.69 15.08 -9.05
CA ASN A 97 13.14 13.83 -9.67
C ASN A 97 12.44 12.66 -9.00
N VAL A 98 11.29 12.29 -9.52
CA VAL A 98 10.42 11.25 -8.94
C VAL A 98 10.16 10.13 -9.95
N ARG A 99 10.29 8.89 -9.50
CA ARG A 99 10.02 7.67 -10.26
C ARG A 99 8.87 6.89 -9.63
N PHE A 100 7.98 6.40 -10.47
CA PHE A 100 6.99 5.39 -10.09
C PHE A 100 7.66 4.01 -9.98
N ASP A 101 7.12 3.14 -9.15
CA ASP A 101 7.61 1.77 -8.97
C ASP A 101 6.56 0.74 -9.35
N ILE A 102 5.49 0.66 -8.60
CA ILE A 102 4.43 -0.33 -8.78
C ILE A 102 3.08 0.20 -8.26
N SER A 103 1.99 -0.40 -8.74
CA SER A 103 0.65 -0.15 -8.18
C SER A 103 -0.03 -1.42 -7.70
N LYS A 104 -0.94 -1.26 -6.76
CA LYS A 104 -1.87 -2.28 -6.28
C LYS A 104 -3.19 -1.62 -5.89
N LEU A 105 -4.32 -2.27 -6.18
CA LEU A 105 -5.63 -1.83 -5.70
C LEU A 105 -6.13 -2.85 -4.68
N ASN A 106 -6.20 -2.45 -3.43
CA ASN A 106 -6.73 -3.28 -2.34
C ASN A 106 -8.21 -2.98 -2.12
N LEU A 107 -9.02 -4.02 -2.12
CA LEU A 107 -10.46 -3.93 -1.91
C LEU A 107 -10.83 -4.61 -0.59
N LYS A 108 -11.75 -4.00 0.13
CA LYS A 108 -12.44 -4.61 1.27
C LYS A 108 -13.93 -4.51 1.00
N ALA A 109 -14.55 -5.63 0.68
CA ALA A 109 -15.99 -5.69 0.46
C ALA A 109 -16.76 -5.28 1.74
N ALA A 110 -18.01 -4.86 1.58
CA ALA A 110 -18.90 -4.54 2.70
C ALA A 110 -19.06 -5.75 3.63
N GLY A 111 -18.86 -5.56 4.94
CA GLY A 111 -18.93 -6.60 5.94
C GLY A 111 -17.94 -7.75 5.77
N PHE A 112 -16.99 -7.61 4.82
CA PHE A 112 -16.01 -8.64 4.51
C PHE A 112 -14.76 -7.98 3.92
N GLY A 113 -13.61 -8.30 4.41
CA GLY A 113 -12.36 -7.79 3.85
C GLY A 113 -11.20 -8.12 4.77
N SER A 114 -10.24 -8.89 4.25
CA SER A 114 -9.09 -9.34 5.04
C SER A 114 -8.32 -8.17 5.64
N PRO A 115 -7.92 -8.26 6.92
CA PRO A 115 -7.00 -7.32 7.52
C PRO A 115 -5.62 -7.42 6.85
N ILE A 116 -4.81 -6.40 7.01
CA ILE A 116 -3.38 -6.40 6.70
C ILE A 116 -2.65 -6.15 8.00
N GLU A 117 -1.84 -7.10 8.42
CA GLU A 117 -1.06 -7.01 9.65
C GLU A 117 -0.06 -5.87 9.60
N TRP A 118 0.34 -5.41 10.78
CA TRP A 118 1.36 -4.38 10.94
C TRP A 118 2.65 -4.75 10.24
N HIS A 119 3.17 -3.82 9.44
CA HIS A 119 4.39 -4.00 8.66
C HIS A 119 5.03 -2.66 8.32
N GLN A 120 6.21 -2.75 7.74
CA GLN A 120 6.92 -1.66 7.08
C GLN A 120 7.18 -2.10 5.64
N ASP A 121 6.78 -1.30 4.69
CA ASP A 121 6.98 -1.59 3.26
C ASP A 121 8.46 -1.79 2.92
N TRP A 122 9.36 -1.11 3.64
CA TRP A 122 10.81 -1.24 3.49
C TRP A 122 11.33 -2.67 3.55
N ALA A 123 10.70 -3.54 4.32
CA ALA A 123 11.11 -4.93 4.44
C ALA A 123 10.93 -5.72 3.12
N PHE A 124 10.08 -5.26 2.23
CA PHE A 124 9.82 -5.90 0.93
C PHE A 124 10.78 -5.42 -0.17
N TYR A 125 11.20 -4.14 -0.10
CA TYR A 125 11.97 -3.50 -1.16
C TYR A 125 12.90 -2.41 -0.62
N PRO A 126 13.99 -2.81 0.06
CA PRO A 126 15.00 -1.86 0.50
C PRO A 126 15.74 -1.25 -0.70
N HIS A 127 16.13 0.02 -0.55
CA HIS A 127 16.83 0.81 -1.56
C HIS A 127 18.10 1.45 -0.97
N THR A 128 18.86 2.17 -1.79
CA THR A 128 20.06 2.89 -1.37
C THR A 128 19.79 4.07 -0.44
N ASN A 129 18.57 4.59 -0.45
CA ASN A 129 18.04 5.58 0.48
C ASN A 129 16.54 5.31 0.70
N ASP A 130 15.92 5.98 1.65
CA ASP A 130 14.53 5.75 2.04
C ASP A 130 13.55 6.88 1.64
N ASP A 131 13.94 7.72 0.66
CA ASP A 131 13.01 8.65 0.01
C ASP A 131 12.05 7.88 -0.91
N LEU A 132 11.26 7.03 -0.29
CA LEU A 132 10.21 6.23 -0.89
C LEU A 132 8.92 6.40 -0.09
N ALA A 133 7.80 6.43 -0.79
CA ALA A 133 6.49 6.42 -0.15
C ALA A 133 5.46 5.69 -1.01
N ALA A 134 4.44 5.16 -0.35
CA ALA A 134 3.23 4.77 -1.02
C ALA A 134 2.20 5.93 -0.96
N VAL A 135 1.64 6.24 -2.12
CA VAL A 135 0.49 7.15 -2.26
C VAL A 135 -0.76 6.31 -2.38
N GLY A 136 -1.63 6.43 -1.40
CA GLY A 136 -2.91 5.73 -1.41
C GLY A 136 -4.05 6.66 -1.80
N ILE A 137 -4.75 6.35 -2.89
CA ILE A 137 -5.91 7.07 -3.40
C ILE A 137 -7.17 6.47 -2.77
N MET A 138 -7.91 7.27 -2.03
CA MET A 138 -9.19 6.88 -1.44
C MET A 138 -10.27 6.97 -2.52
N ILE A 139 -10.66 5.82 -3.10
CA ILE A 139 -11.74 5.76 -4.10
C ILE A 139 -13.11 5.87 -3.42
N ASP A 140 -13.20 5.42 -2.18
CA ASP A 140 -14.37 5.57 -1.31
C ASP A 140 -14.01 6.43 -0.09
N ASP A 141 -15.02 6.85 0.67
CA ASP A 141 -14.79 7.49 1.97
C ASP A 141 -14.15 6.48 2.92
N PHE A 142 -13.08 6.89 3.60
CA PHE A 142 -12.42 6.08 4.62
C PHE A 142 -12.92 6.48 6.00
N THR A 143 -13.55 5.53 6.68
CA THR A 143 -14.22 5.69 7.97
C THR A 143 -13.60 4.79 9.04
N ALA A 144 -14.02 4.95 10.28
CA ALA A 144 -13.47 4.20 11.40
C ALA A 144 -13.74 2.68 11.32
N ASP A 145 -14.78 2.28 10.62
CA ASP A 145 -15.33 0.91 10.59
C ASP A 145 -15.10 0.18 9.27
N ASN A 146 -14.60 0.85 8.22
CA ASN A 146 -14.43 0.22 6.90
C ASN A 146 -13.00 -0.29 6.62
N GLY A 147 -12.18 -0.47 7.65
CA GLY A 147 -10.82 -0.98 7.52
C GLY A 147 -9.87 0.06 6.93
N SER A 148 -10.02 1.31 7.32
CA SER A 148 -9.07 2.38 7.03
C SER A 148 -7.66 2.03 7.51
N MET A 149 -6.65 2.59 6.86
CA MET A 149 -5.26 2.36 7.23
C MET A 149 -4.97 2.96 8.60
N LEU A 150 -4.30 2.18 9.44
CA LEU A 150 -3.72 2.59 10.72
C LEU A 150 -2.22 2.81 10.55
N VAL A 151 -1.69 3.85 11.19
CA VAL A 151 -0.26 4.19 11.18
C VAL A 151 0.22 4.50 12.59
N ILE A 152 1.51 4.29 12.86
CA ILE A 152 2.13 4.80 14.09
C ILE A 152 3.00 5.99 13.74
N PRO A 153 2.58 7.22 14.06
CA PRO A 153 3.31 8.45 13.73
C PRO A 153 4.74 8.43 14.25
N GLY A 154 5.69 8.88 13.42
CA GLY A 154 7.11 8.95 13.79
C GLY A 154 7.87 7.62 13.72
N SER A 155 7.19 6.49 13.52
CA SER A 155 7.81 5.16 13.51
C SER A 155 8.80 4.95 12.36
N HIS A 156 8.70 5.71 11.28
CA HIS A 156 9.64 5.66 10.14
C HIS A 156 11.07 6.05 10.53
N LYS A 157 11.27 6.79 11.62
CA LYS A 157 12.57 7.17 12.17
C LYS A 157 13.21 6.07 13.01
N GLY A 158 12.41 5.05 13.37
CA GLY A 158 12.83 3.95 14.21
C GLY A 158 13.56 2.83 13.46
N LYS A 159 13.68 1.70 14.15
CA LYS A 159 14.27 0.47 13.60
C LYS A 159 13.36 -0.16 12.54
N ILE A 160 13.94 -1.05 11.73
CA ILE A 160 13.17 -2.02 10.95
C ILE A 160 12.92 -3.24 11.84
N TYR A 161 11.65 -3.58 11.98
CA TYR A 161 11.22 -4.74 12.77
C TYR A 161 11.45 -6.04 12.01
N ASP A 162 11.34 -7.15 12.71
CA ASP A 162 11.41 -8.47 12.10
C ASP A 162 10.08 -8.78 11.40
N HIS A 163 10.13 -9.07 10.10
CA HIS A 163 9.01 -9.45 9.26
C HIS A 163 9.05 -10.94 8.89
N ASN A 164 9.76 -11.73 9.69
CA ASN A 164 9.92 -13.16 9.48
C ASN A 164 9.20 -13.97 10.56
N ALA A 165 8.76 -15.16 10.19
CA ALA A 165 8.27 -16.18 11.12
C ALA A 165 8.69 -17.57 10.62
N ASN A 166 9.02 -18.48 11.53
CA ASN A 166 9.41 -19.86 11.21
C ASN A 166 10.51 -19.96 10.14
N GLY A 167 11.47 -19.04 10.17
CA GLY A 167 12.59 -19.02 9.22
C GLY A 167 12.26 -18.48 7.83
N HIS A 168 11.08 -17.90 7.64
CA HIS A 168 10.63 -17.36 6.35
C HIS A 168 10.13 -15.93 6.47
N PHE A 169 10.26 -15.17 5.37
CA PHE A 169 9.67 -13.85 5.26
C PHE A 169 8.13 -13.98 5.16
N VAL A 170 7.42 -13.38 6.12
CA VAL A 170 5.95 -13.37 6.15
C VAL A 170 5.36 -11.98 5.92
N GLY A 171 6.19 -10.93 5.88
CA GLY A 171 5.77 -9.57 5.60
C GLY A 171 4.85 -8.95 6.67
N GLY A 172 4.77 -9.55 7.86
CA GLY A 172 4.06 -9.04 9.02
C GLY A 172 4.94 -9.09 10.25
N ILE A 173 4.66 -8.24 11.22
CA ILE A 173 5.39 -8.13 12.48
C ILE A 173 4.62 -8.90 13.56
N ASP A 174 5.30 -9.73 14.35
CA ASP A 174 4.67 -10.38 15.51
C ASP A 174 4.34 -9.33 16.59
N PRO A 175 3.07 -9.06 16.88
CA PRO A 175 2.68 -8.02 17.82
C PRO A 175 3.12 -8.30 19.25
N ALA A 176 3.24 -9.58 19.63
CA ALA A 176 3.55 -9.97 21.00
C ALA A 176 5.03 -9.80 21.34
N THR A 177 5.93 -9.90 20.36
CA THR A 177 7.37 -9.83 20.58
C THR A 177 8.02 -8.54 20.06
N SER A 178 7.26 -7.74 19.31
CA SER A 178 7.78 -6.52 18.69
C SER A 178 8.15 -5.41 19.68
N GLY A 179 7.44 -5.32 20.81
CA GLY A 179 7.54 -4.20 21.75
C GLY A 179 6.95 -2.90 21.20
N ILE A 180 6.09 -2.98 20.17
CA ILE A 180 5.40 -1.83 19.58
C ILE A 180 4.26 -1.39 20.52
N ASP A 181 4.20 -0.10 20.81
CA ASP A 181 3.05 0.51 21.50
C ASP A 181 1.95 0.84 20.47
N PHE A 182 1.05 -0.11 20.25
CA PHE A 182 -0.05 0.02 19.31
C PHE A 182 -1.14 1.02 19.78
N SER A 183 -1.12 1.47 21.03
CA SER A 183 -2.05 2.50 21.52
C SER A 183 -1.81 3.86 20.86
N LYS A 184 -0.63 4.07 20.27
CA LYS A 184 -0.27 5.27 19.51
C LYS A 184 -0.76 5.25 18.07
N ALA A 185 -1.45 4.20 17.65
CA ALA A 185 -1.94 4.09 16.28
C ALA A 185 -2.99 5.16 15.97
N VAL A 186 -2.85 5.78 14.81
CA VAL A 186 -3.77 6.80 14.28
C VAL A 186 -4.37 6.28 12.99
N MET A 187 -5.66 6.52 12.82
CA MET A 187 -6.40 6.10 11.63
C MET A 187 -6.34 7.17 10.55
N CYS A 188 -6.03 6.77 9.32
CA CYS A 188 -6.05 7.63 8.15
C CYS A 188 -7.46 7.62 7.54
N THR A 189 -8.31 8.53 7.99
CA THR A 189 -9.66 8.74 7.45
C THR A 189 -9.69 9.90 6.45
N GLY A 190 -10.67 9.89 5.54
CA GLY A 190 -10.85 10.97 4.56
C GLY A 190 -11.98 10.67 3.59
N ARG A 191 -12.39 11.67 2.82
CA ARG A 191 -13.37 11.51 1.76
C ARG A 191 -12.73 10.89 0.52
N ALA A 192 -13.54 10.30 -0.33
CA ALA A 192 -13.14 9.92 -1.68
C ALA A 192 -12.49 11.11 -2.42
N GLY A 193 -11.40 10.85 -3.14
CA GLY A 193 -10.57 11.90 -3.77
C GLY A 193 -9.41 12.41 -2.90
N SER A 194 -9.41 12.08 -1.60
CA SER A 194 -8.24 12.30 -0.75
C SER A 194 -7.14 11.27 -1.07
N ILE A 195 -5.90 11.62 -0.75
CA ILE A 195 -4.78 10.68 -0.78
C ILE A 195 -4.10 10.60 0.57
N THR A 196 -3.52 9.44 0.88
CA THR A 196 -2.48 9.32 1.89
C THR A 196 -1.12 9.32 1.21
N VAL A 197 -0.12 9.89 1.85
CA VAL A 197 1.29 9.65 1.51
C VAL A 197 1.95 9.09 2.77
N HIS A 198 2.48 7.89 2.70
CA HIS A 198 3.15 7.27 3.84
C HIS A 198 4.54 6.75 3.47
N HIS A 199 5.48 7.09 4.32
CA HIS A 199 6.89 6.77 4.17
C HIS A 199 7.09 5.25 4.20
N VAL A 200 7.99 4.73 3.38
CA VAL A 200 8.26 3.29 3.22
C VAL A 200 8.61 2.56 4.54
N ARG A 201 9.17 3.26 5.51
CA ARG A 201 9.54 2.73 6.84
C ARG A 201 8.46 2.92 7.90
N LEU A 202 7.34 3.55 7.57
CA LEU A 202 6.26 3.79 8.53
C LEU A 202 5.58 2.47 8.91
N LEU A 203 5.40 2.23 10.20
CA LEU A 203 4.56 1.14 10.69
C LEU A 203 3.10 1.40 10.32
N HIS A 204 2.50 0.50 9.58
CA HIS A 204 1.12 0.59 9.17
C HIS A 204 0.45 -0.78 9.05
N GLY A 205 -0.86 -0.78 9.07
CA GLY A 205 -1.70 -1.95 8.91
C GLY A 205 -3.15 -1.54 8.73
N SER A 206 -4.08 -2.49 8.65
CA SER A 206 -5.50 -2.19 8.56
C SER A 206 -6.36 -3.34 9.06
N SER A 207 -7.39 -3.02 9.86
CA SER A 207 -8.40 -4.00 10.31
C SER A 207 -9.25 -4.50 9.14
N ALA A 208 -10.07 -5.51 9.40
CA ALA A 208 -11.14 -5.90 8.50
C ALA A 208 -12.14 -4.75 8.28
N ASN A 209 -12.94 -4.86 7.21
CA ASN A 209 -14.06 -3.95 6.96
C ASN A 209 -15.32 -4.53 7.62
N THR A 210 -15.81 -3.88 8.66
CA THR A 210 -17.04 -4.26 9.38
C THR A 210 -18.26 -3.43 8.97
N SER A 211 -18.06 -2.43 8.08
CA SER A 211 -19.12 -1.54 7.61
C SER A 211 -19.98 -2.17 6.51
N GLY A 212 -21.15 -1.62 6.28
CA GLY A 212 -22.03 -1.99 5.16
C GLY A 212 -21.60 -1.42 3.79
N LYS A 213 -20.39 -0.83 3.66
CA LYS A 213 -19.90 -0.19 2.43
C LYS A 213 -18.54 -0.74 2.02
N PRO A 214 -18.24 -0.88 0.71
CA PRO A 214 -16.92 -1.28 0.27
C PRO A 214 -15.88 -0.20 0.56
N ARG A 215 -14.61 -0.61 0.63
CA ARG A 215 -13.47 0.30 0.72
C ARG A 215 -12.42 -0.08 -0.32
N ARG A 216 -12.22 0.78 -1.31
CA ARG A 216 -11.27 0.62 -2.42
C ARG A 216 -10.12 1.59 -2.25
N PHE A 217 -8.91 1.06 -2.23
CA PHE A 217 -7.67 1.81 -1.97
C PHE A 217 -6.64 1.52 -3.05
N LEU A 218 -6.47 2.46 -3.99
CA LEU A 218 -5.47 2.36 -5.04
C LEU A 218 -4.14 2.90 -4.52
N LEU A 219 -3.15 2.05 -4.42
CA LEU A 219 -1.82 2.35 -3.90
C LEU A 219 -0.81 2.40 -5.05
N HIS A 220 -0.11 3.52 -5.13
CA HIS A 220 1.03 3.73 -6.02
C HIS A 220 2.29 3.92 -5.18
N GLN A 221 3.33 3.21 -5.54
CA GLN A 221 4.63 3.34 -4.91
C GLN A 221 5.52 4.24 -5.73
N TYR A 222 6.13 5.21 -5.06
CA TYR A 222 7.05 6.16 -5.68
C TYR A 222 8.34 6.24 -4.88
N ARG A 223 9.38 6.71 -5.54
CA ARG A 223 10.69 6.96 -4.96
C ARG A 223 11.36 8.16 -5.60
N ALA A 224 12.33 8.74 -4.90
CA ALA A 224 13.27 9.64 -5.52
C ALA A 224 14.02 8.92 -6.66
N ALA A 225 14.32 9.61 -7.76
CA ALA A 225 14.95 8.97 -8.91
C ALA A 225 16.36 8.41 -8.59
N ASP A 226 17.02 8.94 -7.55
CA ASP A 226 18.30 8.50 -7.02
C ASP A 226 18.23 7.38 -5.96
N ALA A 227 17.02 6.91 -5.64
CA ALA A 227 16.79 5.74 -4.78
C ALA A 227 16.79 4.46 -5.63
N TRP A 228 17.85 3.66 -5.51
CA TRP A 228 18.04 2.46 -6.31
C TRP A 228 17.70 1.20 -5.51
N PRO A 229 16.98 0.22 -6.13
CA PRO A 229 16.61 -1.00 -5.44
C PRO A 229 17.83 -1.86 -5.13
N LEU A 230 17.89 -2.39 -3.92
CA LEU A 230 18.91 -3.34 -3.49
C LEU A 230 18.50 -4.79 -3.80
N VAL A 231 17.23 -5.01 -4.10
CA VAL A 231 16.67 -6.26 -4.61
C VAL A 231 16.02 -6.00 -5.95
N HIS A 232 16.08 -6.97 -6.86
CA HIS A 232 15.51 -6.86 -8.21
C HIS A 232 15.96 -5.60 -8.97
N PRO A 233 17.27 -5.43 -9.22
CA PRO A 233 17.78 -4.29 -9.96
C PRO A 233 17.17 -4.25 -11.38
N PRO A 234 17.03 -3.06 -11.98
CA PRO A 234 16.50 -2.93 -13.33
C PRO A 234 17.39 -3.65 -14.34
N THR A 235 16.77 -4.40 -15.24
CA THR A 235 17.44 -5.12 -16.34
C THR A 235 17.12 -4.51 -17.71
N ASP A 236 16.10 -3.68 -17.80
CA ASP A 236 15.70 -2.94 -19.00
C ASP A 236 15.72 -1.44 -18.69
N TRP A 237 16.72 -0.74 -19.23
CA TRP A 237 16.92 0.68 -19.01
C TRP A 237 15.87 1.56 -19.69
N LYS A 238 15.29 1.12 -20.80
CA LYS A 238 14.20 1.88 -21.44
C LYS A 238 12.95 1.83 -20.59
N ALA A 239 12.54 0.62 -20.18
CA ALA A 239 11.40 0.46 -19.29
C ALA A 239 11.60 1.18 -17.95
N TRP A 240 12.83 1.18 -17.43
CA TRP A 240 13.19 1.93 -16.24
C TRP A 240 13.01 3.44 -16.41
N GLY A 241 13.45 3.99 -17.56
CA GLY A 241 13.28 5.40 -17.90
C GLY A 241 11.79 5.79 -18.01
N GLU A 242 10.96 4.95 -18.58
CA GLU A 242 9.52 5.18 -18.72
C GLU A 242 8.78 5.30 -17.38
N LEU A 243 9.38 4.81 -16.29
CA LEU A 243 8.81 4.96 -14.93
C LEU A 243 9.03 6.35 -14.33
N LEU A 244 9.87 7.20 -14.92
CA LEU A 244 10.07 8.58 -14.45
C LEU A 244 8.75 9.36 -14.61
N VAL A 245 8.23 9.93 -13.52
CA VAL A 245 6.98 10.70 -13.55
C VAL A 245 7.21 12.20 -13.44
N SER A 246 8.41 12.62 -13.00
CA SER A 246 8.79 14.03 -12.88
C SER A 246 10.30 14.17 -12.88
N GLY A 247 10.81 15.25 -13.49
CA GLY A 247 12.21 15.65 -13.47
C GLY A 247 13.09 14.91 -14.46
N ALA A 248 14.35 14.66 -14.07
CA ALA A 248 15.37 14.06 -14.90
C ALA A 248 15.84 12.71 -14.32
N GLU A 249 16.28 11.83 -15.21
CA GLU A 249 16.93 10.58 -14.82
C GLU A 249 18.30 10.83 -14.19
N THR A 250 18.73 9.91 -13.37
CA THR A 250 20.09 9.83 -12.86
C THR A 250 20.58 8.38 -12.88
N VAL A 251 21.85 8.21 -13.14
CA VAL A 251 22.57 6.92 -12.99
C VAL A 251 23.41 6.90 -11.71
N GLU A 252 23.37 7.97 -10.92
CA GLU A 252 24.10 8.11 -9.68
C GLU A 252 23.13 7.89 -8.49
N PRO A 253 23.22 6.74 -7.80
CA PRO A 253 22.40 6.50 -6.63
C PRO A 253 22.87 7.35 -5.45
N ARG A 254 21.94 7.95 -4.72
CA ARG A 254 22.25 8.56 -3.43
C ARG A 254 22.27 7.49 -2.35
N MET A 255 23.42 7.39 -1.67
CA MET A 255 23.61 6.46 -0.56
C MET A 255 23.26 7.14 0.76
N ALA A 256 22.34 6.57 1.52
CA ALA A 256 22.00 7.02 2.87
C ALA A 256 22.26 5.92 3.91
N ALA A 257 22.54 6.34 5.14
CA ALA A 257 22.71 5.41 6.25
C ALA A 257 21.33 4.91 6.73
N VAL A 258 20.71 4.00 5.97
CA VAL A 258 19.43 3.39 6.29
C VAL A 258 19.62 1.94 6.73
N PRO A 259 18.79 1.45 7.70
CA PRO A 259 18.90 0.07 8.14
C PRO A 259 18.42 -0.89 7.05
N VAL A 260 19.31 -1.73 6.55
CA VAL A 260 19.00 -2.77 5.54
C VAL A 260 19.30 -4.13 6.11
N ARG A 261 18.39 -5.08 5.91
CA ARG A 261 18.59 -6.49 6.24
C ARG A 261 18.53 -7.31 4.97
N LEU A 262 19.69 -7.73 4.47
CA LEU A 262 19.85 -8.56 3.27
C LEU A 262 20.85 -9.70 3.53
N PRO A 263 20.72 -10.84 2.84
CA PRO A 263 19.47 -11.33 2.23
C PRO A 263 18.46 -11.73 3.31
N TYR A 264 17.20 -11.68 3.01
CA TYR A 264 16.14 -12.26 3.82
C TYR A 264 15.56 -13.50 3.10
N PRO A 265 15.14 -14.54 3.85
CA PRO A 265 14.61 -15.74 3.24
C PRO A 265 13.26 -15.45 2.54
N ALA A 266 13.09 -15.98 1.33
CA ALA A 266 11.84 -15.89 0.61
C ALA A 266 10.72 -16.65 1.33
N ALA A 267 9.51 -16.11 1.32
CA ALA A 267 8.34 -16.81 1.84
C ALA A 267 8.03 -18.06 0.99
N PRO A 268 7.67 -19.18 1.61
CA PRO A 268 7.13 -20.32 0.88
C PRO A 268 5.86 -19.88 0.13
N LYS A 269 5.77 -20.19 -1.17
CA LYS A 269 4.65 -19.78 -2.03
C LYS A 269 4.45 -18.25 -2.00
N GLN A 270 5.49 -17.51 -2.39
CA GLN A 270 5.42 -16.07 -2.54
C GLN A 270 4.17 -15.65 -3.31
N GLY A 271 3.39 -14.77 -2.69
CA GLY A 271 2.17 -14.21 -3.25
C GLY A 271 2.02 -12.75 -2.84
N SER A 272 0.80 -12.33 -2.65
CA SER A 272 0.53 -11.03 -2.06
C SER A 272 0.88 -11.02 -0.57
N ILE A 273 0.92 -9.82 0.04
CA ILE A 273 1.10 -9.66 1.49
C ILE A 273 0.09 -10.52 2.29
N TYR A 274 -1.11 -10.70 1.77
CA TYR A 274 -2.16 -11.51 2.41
C TYR A 274 -1.80 -13.00 2.49
N GLU A 275 -1.19 -13.57 1.45
CA GLU A 275 -0.71 -14.95 1.46
C GLU A 275 0.50 -15.11 2.36
N ASN A 276 1.44 -14.19 2.27
CA ASN A 276 2.65 -14.20 3.08
C ASN A 276 2.31 -14.12 4.57
N GLN A 277 1.40 -13.24 4.97
CA GLN A 277 0.99 -13.05 6.37
C GLN A 277 0.20 -14.22 6.96
N ARG A 278 -0.29 -15.17 6.14
CA ARG A 278 -0.84 -16.44 6.65
C ARG A 278 0.20 -17.28 7.41
N GLY A 279 1.49 -17.07 7.11
CA GLY A 279 2.60 -17.70 7.82
C GLY A 279 2.92 -17.07 9.18
N SER A 280 2.30 -15.94 9.54
CA SER A 280 2.51 -15.28 10.83
C SER A 280 1.93 -16.15 11.95
N GLY A 281 2.73 -16.45 12.95
CA GLY A 281 2.30 -17.28 14.09
C GLY A 281 1.31 -16.59 15.01
N ARG A 282 1.31 -15.25 15.03
CA ARG A 282 0.42 -14.41 15.83
C ARG A 282 -0.03 -13.23 14.98
N ARG A 283 -1.27 -12.79 15.23
CA ARG A 283 -1.89 -11.69 14.51
C ARG A 283 -2.33 -10.59 15.48
N PHE A 284 -2.32 -9.38 15.03
CA PHE A 284 -2.85 -8.22 15.74
C PHE A 284 -4.34 -8.03 15.41
N PHE A 285 -4.69 -8.15 14.14
CA PHE A 285 -6.05 -7.95 13.68
C PHE A 285 -6.81 -9.28 13.64
N GLN A 286 -8.07 -9.25 14.07
CA GLN A 286 -8.98 -10.40 13.93
C GLN A 286 -9.28 -10.65 12.46
N THR A 287 -9.26 -11.90 12.04
CA THR A 287 -9.71 -12.32 10.72
C THR A 287 -11.24 -12.36 10.67
N TYR A 288 -11.78 -12.38 9.46
CA TYR A 288 -13.24 -12.45 9.28
C TYR A 288 -13.85 -13.70 9.93
N ASP A 289 -13.19 -14.86 9.81
CA ASP A 289 -13.66 -16.11 10.41
C ASP A 289 -13.71 -16.05 11.94
N GLU A 290 -12.76 -15.36 12.57
CA GLU A 290 -12.76 -15.14 14.02
C GLU A 290 -13.86 -14.15 14.44
N GLN A 291 -14.17 -13.14 13.64
CA GLN A 291 -15.26 -12.20 13.90
C GLN A 291 -16.62 -12.88 13.77
N ALA A 292 -16.80 -13.76 12.79
CA ALA A 292 -18.03 -14.53 12.62
C ALA A 292 -18.27 -15.53 13.77
N ALA A 293 -17.22 -16.12 14.33
CA ALA A 293 -17.29 -17.03 15.46
C ALA A 293 -17.64 -16.35 16.80
N VAL A 294 -17.34 -15.04 16.93
CA VAL A 294 -17.69 -14.25 18.14
C VAL A 294 -19.12 -13.69 18.07
N ALA A 295 -19.69 -13.57 16.87
CA ALA A 295 -21.04 -13.02 16.63
C ALA A 295 -22.14 -14.11 16.61
N GLY A 296 -21.82 -15.39 16.67
CA GLY A 296 -22.72 -16.54 16.79
C GLY A 296 -22.71 -17.17 18.17
#